data_01217de523d3f7fc48fd6f52a825d695
#
_entry.id   01217de523d3f7fc48fd6f52a825d695
#
_cell.length_a   1.000
_cell.length_b   1.000
_cell.length_c   1.000
_cell.angle_alpha   90.00
_cell.angle_beta   90.00
_cell.angle_gamma   90.00
#
_symmetry.space_group_name_H-M   'P 1'
#
loop_
_entity.id
_entity.type
_entity.pdbx_description
1 polymer ?
#
loop_
_entity_poly.entity_id
_entity_poly.type
_entity_poly.pdbx_seq_one_letter_code
_entity_poly.pdbx_strand_id
1 'polypeptide(L)'
;MTVFEFGKQNKDAILLLHGGGLSWWNYREVAKLLEKDYHVILPVLDGHAGSQAPFTTIEDNAARLISYIDTHFGGQVTVLGGLSLGGQIALEMLARRPDICRFALIESAQVKPSQLTCALIGPTFGMSYDLIKQRWFAKL
;
A
#
# COMPACT_ATOMS: atom_id res chain seq x y z
N MET A 1 -13.16 -3.02 -2.07
CA MET A 1 -11.69 -3.12 -1.88
C MET A 1 -11.36 -4.54 -1.43
N THR A 2 -10.37 -5.18 -2.03
CA THR A 2 -9.88 -6.50 -1.60
C THR A 2 -8.89 -6.31 -0.45
N VAL A 3 -9.04 -7.06 0.64
CA VAL A 3 -8.18 -6.94 1.82
C VAL A 3 -7.79 -8.34 2.31
N PHE A 4 -6.53 -8.53 2.62
CA PHE A 4 -6.00 -9.73 3.26
C PHE A 4 -5.66 -9.41 4.71
N GLU A 5 -6.05 -10.29 5.61
CA GLU A 5 -5.92 -10.04 7.03
C GLU A 5 -5.30 -11.23 7.75
N PHE A 6 -4.42 -10.93 8.70
CA PHE A 6 -3.70 -11.89 9.54
C PHE A 6 -3.88 -11.50 11.00
N GLY A 7 -3.96 -12.46 11.90
CA GLY A 7 -4.06 -12.18 13.34
C GLY A 7 -5.33 -11.42 13.77
N LYS A 8 -6.47 -11.67 13.16
CA LYS A 8 -7.76 -10.97 13.40
C LYS A 8 -8.24 -10.95 14.85
N GLN A 9 -7.74 -11.85 15.68
CA GLN A 9 -8.08 -11.93 17.11
C GLN A 9 -7.42 -10.83 17.93
N ASN A 10 -6.40 -10.15 17.40
CA ASN A 10 -5.66 -9.12 18.10
C ASN A 10 -6.37 -7.75 17.98
N LYS A 11 -6.22 -6.92 19.01
CA LYS A 11 -6.83 -5.59 19.08
C LYS A 11 -6.02 -4.52 18.35
N ASP A 12 -4.70 -4.63 18.42
CA ASP A 12 -3.79 -3.64 17.81
C ASP A 12 -3.67 -3.90 16.33
N ALA A 13 -4.17 -2.96 15.53
CA ALA A 13 -4.24 -3.06 14.08
C ALA A 13 -3.03 -2.41 13.40
N ILE A 14 -2.47 -3.10 12.40
CA ILE A 14 -1.39 -2.62 11.54
C ILE A 14 -1.87 -2.65 10.10
N LEU A 15 -1.95 -1.50 9.44
CA LEU A 15 -2.30 -1.39 8.02
C LEU A 15 -1.03 -1.12 7.21
N LEU A 16 -0.72 -2.00 6.24
CA LEU A 16 0.47 -1.89 5.39
C LEU A 16 0.08 -1.78 3.91
N LEU A 17 0.53 -0.70 3.27
CA LEU A 17 0.24 -0.35 1.89
C LEU A 17 1.42 -0.68 0.98
N HIS A 18 1.23 -1.58 0.03
CA HIS A 18 2.26 -2.01 -0.90
C HIS A 18 2.66 -0.92 -1.91
N GLY A 19 3.82 -1.09 -2.54
CA GLY A 19 4.31 -0.22 -3.59
C GLY A 19 3.63 -0.40 -4.94
N GLY A 20 3.85 0.54 -5.85
CA GLY A 20 3.38 0.45 -7.23
C GLY A 20 3.93 -0.79 -7.94
N GLY A 21 3.09 -1.48 -8.72
CA GLY A 21 3.43 -2.71 -9.40
C GLY A 21 3.49 -3.97 -8.51
N LEU A 22 3.28 -3.81 -7.20
CA LEU A 22 3.22 -4.88 -6.21
C LEU A 22 1.76 -5.18 -5.82
N SER A 23 1.55 -6.01 -4.80
CA SER A 23 0.24 -6.28 -4.21
C SER A 23 0.41 -6.70 -2.75
N TRP A 24 -0.67 -7.09 -2.08
CA TRP A 24 -0.68 -7.53 -0.69
C TRP A 24 0.43 -8.53 -0.32
N TRP A 25 0.81 -9.42 -1.23
CA TRP A 25 1.86 -10.42 -1.03
C TRP A 25 3.25 -9.83 -0.72
N ASN A 26 3.48 -8.54 -1.04
CA ASN A 26 4.70 -7.82 -0.69
C ASN A 26 5.00 -7.85 0.82
N TYR A 27 3.94 -7.78 1.63
CA TYR A 27 4.05 -7.79 3.10
C TYR A 27 3.62 -9.12 3.73
N ARG A 28 3.35 -10.15 2.94
CA ARG A 28 2.84 -11.44 3.43
C ARG A 28 3.72 -12.05 4.50
N GLU A 29 5.03 -12.10 4.29
CA GLU A 29 5.95 -12.72 5.24
C GLU A 29 6.09 -11.87 6.52
N VAL A 30 6.07 -10.55 6.39
CA VAL A 30 6.02 -9.64 7.54
C VAL A 30 4.73 -9.85 8.33
N ALA A 31 3.59 -9.95 7.64
CA ALA A 31 2.30 -10.18 8.29
C ALA A 31 2.28 -11.49 9.09
N LYS A 32 2.84 -12.58 8.56
CA LYS A 32 2.96 -13.86 9.28
C LYS A 32 3.83 -13.77 10.55
N LEU A 33 4.84 -12.90 10.55
CA LEU A 33 5.66 -12.68 11.74
C LEU A 33 4.91 -11.89 12.81
N LEU A 34 4.07 -10.94 12.39
CA LEU A 34 3.36 -10.02 13.26
C LEU A 34 1.99 -10.55 13.72
N GLU A 35 1.39 -11.54 13.04
CA GLU A 35 0.02 -12.02 13.29
C GLU A 35 -0.20 -12.61 14.69
N LYS A 36 0.86 -12.92 15.42
CA LYS A 36 0.78 -13.41 16.80
C LYS A 36 0.32 -12.33 17.77
N ASP A 37 0.76 -11.09 17.52
CA ASP A 37 0.60 -9.97 18.44
C ASP A 37 -0.30 -8.85 17.87
N TYR A 38 -0.46 -8.80 16.54
CA TYR A 38 -1.16 -7.72 15.83
C TYR A 38 -2.18 -8.25 14.82
N HIS A 39 -3.24 -7.48 14.61
CA HIS A 39 -4.13 -7.64 13.47
C HIS A 39 -3.53 -6.91 12.27
N VAL A 40 -2.92 -7.64 11.34
CA VAL A 40 -2.26 -7.07 10.16
C VAL A 40 -3.21 -7.05 8.98
N ILE A 41 -3.38 -5.87 8.38
CA ILE A 41 -4.29 -5.60 7.28
C ILE A 41 -3.48 -5.21 6.05
N LEU A 42 -3.64 -5.97 4.97
CA LEU A 42 -2.95 -5.81 3.70
C LEU A 42 -3.98 -5.54 2.60
N PRO A 43 -4.37 -4.27 2.37
CA PRO A 43 -5.29 -3.94 1.28
C PRO A 43 -4.58 -4.06 -0.07
N VAL A 44 -5.34 -4.44 -1.09
CA VAL A 44 -4.93 -4.34 -2.49
C VAL A 44 -5.32 -2.96 -2.99
N LEU A 45 -4.32 -2.15 -3.35
CA LEU A 45 -4.53 -0.82 -3.92
C LEU A 45 -5.22 -0.92 -5.29
N ASP A 46 -6.05 0.06 -5.60
CA ASP A 46 -6.76 0.10 -6.87
C ASP A 46 -5.77 0.06 -8.05
N GLY A 47 -6.16 -0.60 -9.15
CA GLY A 47 -5.32 -0.79 -10.33
C GLY A 47 -4.21 -1.82 -10.20
N HIS A 48 -4.09 -2.50 -9.05
CA HIS A 48 -3.06 -3.52 -8.83
C HIS A 48 -3.65 -4.93 -8.84
N ALA A 49 -2.78 -5.94 -8.97
CA ALA A 49 -3.17 -7.34 -9.08
C ALA A 49 -4.03 -7.79 -7.88
N GLY A 50 -5.27 -8.18 -8.16
CA GLY A 50 -6.29 -8.55 -7.18
C GLY A 50 -7.33 -7.46 -6.90
N SER A 51 -7.14 -6.24 -7.42
CA SER A 51 -8.17 -5.19 -7.40
C SER A 51 -9.08 -5.30 -8.62
N GLN A 52 -10.38 -5.03 -8.42
CA GLN A 52 -11.35 -4.91 -9.50
C GLN A 52 -11.60 -3.45 -9.92
N ALA A 53 -11.07 -2.49 -9.18
CA ALA A 53 -11.18 -1.07 -9.46
C ALA A 53 -9.91 -0.55 -10.15
N PRO A 54 -10.03 0.35 -11.16
CA PRO A 54 -8.88 1.01 -11.76
C PRO A 54 -8.25 1.99 -10.75
N PHE A 55 -6.95 2.19 -10.83
CA PHE A 55 -6.29 3.27 -10.10
C PHE A 55 -6.75 4.62 -10.68
N THR A 56 -7.24 5.48 -9.83
CA THR A 56 -7.65 6.84 -10.20
C THR A 56 -6.60 7.84 -9.73
N THR A 57 -6.60 8.16 -8.44
CA THR A 57 -5.66 9.09 -7.82
C THR A 57 -5.18 8.56 -6.46
N ILE A 58 -4.13 9.17 -5.92
CA ILE A 58 -3.65 8.94 -4.55
C ILE A 58 -4.76 9.34 -3.56
N GLU A 59 -5.40 10.47 -3.83
CA GLU A 59 -6.46 11.06 -3.00
C GLU A 59 -7.68 10.15 -2.87
N ASP A 60 -8.10 9.51 -3.97
CA ASP A 60 -9.23 8.57 -3.97
C ASP A 60 -8.90 7.29 -3.19
N ASN A 61 -7.69 6.75 -3.38
CA ASN A 61 -7.23 5.60 -2.62
C ASN A 61 -7.15 5.92 -1.12
N ALA A 62 -6.60 7.09 -0.76
CA ALA A 62 -6.55 7.56 0.63
C ALA A 62 -7.96 7.68 1.24
N ALA A 63 -8.91 8.28 0.52
CA ALA A 63 -10.29 8.43 0.99
C ALA A 63 -10.95 7.08 1.27
N ARG A 64 -10.77 6.09 0.38
CA ARG A 64 -11.31 4.73 0.57
C ARG A 64 -10.70 4.01 1.76
N LEU A 65 -9.40 4.16 1.97
CA LEU A 65 -8.69 3.55 3.10
C LEU A 65 -9.06 4.21 4.42
N ILE A 66 -9.24 5.53 4.45
CA ILE A 66 -9.76 6.26 5.62
C ILE A 66 -11.15 5.73 5.97
N SER A 67 -12.06 5.65 4.99
CA SER A 67 -13.41 5.11 5.20
C SER A 67 -13.40 3.66 5.70
N TYR A 68 -12.45 2.85 5.21
CA TYR A 68 -12.27 1.48 5.68
C TYR A 68 -11.84 1.44 7.16
N ILE A 69 -10.88 2.29 7.56
CA ILE A 69 -10.43 2.40 8.95
C ILE A 69 -11.58 2.89 9.85
N ASP A 70 -12.34 3.89 9.41
CA ASP A 70 -13.49 4.40 10.15
C ASP A 70 -14.53 3.31 10.40
N THR A 71 -14.81 2.51 9.38
CA THR A 71 -15.86 1.48 9.44
C THR A 71 -15.45 0.27 10.28
N HIS A 72 -14.18 -0.15 10.20
CA HIS A 72 -13.75 -1.44 10.76
C HIS A 72 -12.90 -1.32 12.04
N PHE A 73 -12.29 -0.15 12.27
CA PHE A 73 -11.30 0.06 13.35
C PHE A 73 -11.62 1.29 14.24
N GLY A 74 -12.83 1.81 14.13
CA GLY A 74 -13.25 2.97 14.96
C GLY A 74 -12.46 4.25 14.66
N GLY A 75 -11.95 4.39 13.45
CA GLY A 75 -11.26 5.59 12.95
C GLY A 75 -9.76 5.64 13.19
N GLN A 76 -9.16 4.64 13.83
CA GLN A 76 -7.73 4.65 14.12
C GLN A 76 -7.11 3.24 14.05
N VAL A 77 -5.86 3.15 13.58
CA VAL A 77 -5.01 1.94 13.66
C VAL A 77 -3.78 2.21 14.51
N THR A 78 -3.14 1.17 15.02
CA THR A 78 -1.90 1.31 15.78
C THR A 78 -0.75 1.76 14.89
N VAL A 79 -0.61 1.14 13.72
CA VAL A 79 0.44 1.48 12.73
C VAL A 79 -0.19 1.64 11.35
N LEU A 80 0.18 2.72 10.66
CA LEU A 80 -0.03 2.92 9.23
C LEU A 80 1.32 2.89 8.53
N GLY A 81 1.57 1.88 7.71
CA GLY A 81 2.80 1.74 6.93
C GLY A 81 2.57 1.79 5.44
N GLY A 82 3.56 2.29 4.68
CA GLY A 82 3.47 2.30 3.24
C GLY A 82 4.82 2.42 2.53
N LEU A 83 4.97 1.63 1.46
CA LEU A 83 6.14 1.61 0.59
C LEU A 83 5.86 2.38 -0.70
N SER A 84 6.73 3.31 -1.09
CA SER A 84 6.68 4.01 -2.38
C SER A 84 5.29 4.63 -2.64
N LEU A 85 4.51 4.13 -3.60
CA LEU A 85 3.12 4.55 -3.84
C LEU A 85 2.25 4.40 -2.57
N GLY A 86 2.36 3.28 -1.87
CA GLY A 86 1.66 3.08 -0.60
C GLY A 86 2.08 4.10 0.46
N GLY A 87 3.36 4.51 0.46
CA GLY A 87 3.86 5.58 1.31
C GLY A 87 3.28 6.95 0.96
N GLN A 88 3.10 7.24 -0.34
CA GLN A 88 2.44 8.48 -0.80
C GLN A 88 0.97 8.52 -0.36
N ILE A 89 0.26 7.40 -0.50
CA ILE A 89 -1.13 7.27 -0.05
C ILE A 89 -1.22 7.43 1.48
N ALA A 90 -0.30 6.80 2.24
CA ALA A 90 -0.26 6.94 3.69
C ALA A 90 -0.01 8.39 4.13
N LEU A 91 0.87 9.13 3.44
CA LEU A 91 1.09 10.56 3.69
C LEU A 91 -0.16 11.40 3.42
N GLU A 92 -0.89 11.11 2.35
CA GLU A 92 -2.16 11.77 2.04
C GLU A 92 -3.23 11.47 3.11
N MET A 93 -3.29 10.22 3.61
CA MET A 93 -4.16 9.85 4.72
C MET A 93 -3.82 10.65 5.99
N LEU A 94 -2.54 10.76 6.32
CA LEU A 94 -2.05 11.53 7.48
C LEU A 94 -2.31 13.03 7.33
N ALA A 95 -2.19 13.57 6.12
CA ALA A 95 -2.48 14.98 5.85
C ALA A 95 -3.97 15.31 6.09
N ARG A 96 -4.89 14.38 5.76
CA ARG A 96 -6.35 14.53 5.99
C ARG A 96 -6.76 14.21 7.42
N ARG A 97 -6.13 13.22 8.02
CA ARG A 97 -6.46 12.66 9.34
C ARG A 97 -5.19 12.40 10.13
N PRO A 98 -4.60 13.44 10.79
CA PRO A 98 -3.35 13.30 11.56
C PRO A 98 -3.44 12.31 12.72
N ASP A 99 -4.63 12.02 13.18
CA ASP A 99 -4.96 11.10 14.28
C ASP A 99 -5.27 9.67 13.82
N ILE A 100 -5.19 9.38 12.52
CA ILE A 100 -5.61 8.08 11.93
C ILE A 100 -4.77 6.89 12.41
N CYS A 101 -3.57 7.13 12.89
CA CYS A 101 -2.70 6.10 13.46
C CYS A 101 -1.89 6.63 14.63
N ARG A 102 -1.42 5.71 15.49
CA ARG A 102 -0.50 6.02 16.57
C ARG A 102 0.94 6.17 16.08
N PHE A 103 1.34 5.34 15.11
CA PHE A 103 2.67 5.35 14.50
C PHE A 103 2.55 5.26 12.99
N ALA A 104 3.37 6.04 12.28
CA ALA A 104 3.47 5.99 10.82
C ALA A 104 4.85 5.48 10.39
N LEU A 105 4.87 4.55 9.43
CA LEU A 105 6.08 4.01 8.81
C LEU A 105 6.05 4.32 7.32
N ILE A 106 6.81 5.32 6.89
CA ILE A 106 6.84 5.77 5.49
C ILE A 106 8.18 5.38 4.87
N GLU A 107 8.13 4.51 3.87
CA GLU A 107 9.31 3.98 3.21
C GLU A 107 9.34 4.42 1.74
N SER A 108 10.45 5.02 1.32
CA SER A 108 10.75 5.39 -0.09
C SER A 108 9.65 6.18 -0.79
N ALA A 109 8.84 6.96 -0.05
CA ALA A 109 7.79 7.79 -0.63
C ALA A 109 8.39 9.06 -1.27
N GLN A 110 8.04 9.32 -2.53
CA GLN A 110 8.41 10.56 -3.20
C GLN A 110 7.43 11.66 -2.81
N VAL A 111 7.89 12.65 -2.04
CA VAL A 111 7.07 13.77 -1.52
C VAL A 111 7.19 15.05 -2.34
N LYS A 112 8.16 15.14 -3.24
CA LYS A 112 8.31 16.30 -4.13
C LYS A 112 8.20 15.85 -5.59
N PRO A 113 7.42 16.57 -6.42
CA PRO A 113 7.40 16.31 -7.86
C PRO A 113 8.81 16.42 -8.44
N SER A 114 9.23 15.43 -9.19
CA SER A 114 10.48 15.46 -9.95
C SER A 114 10.14 15.33 -11.42
N GLN A 115 10.39 16.37 -12.19
CA GLN A 115 10.17 16.36 -13.63
C GLN A 115 10.97 15.24 -14.33
N LEU A 116 12.19 14.98 -13.85
CA LEU A 116 13.03 13.90 -14.37
C LEU A 116 12.42 12.53 -14.08
N THR A 117 11.94 12.30 -12.86
CA THR A 117 11.28 11.06 -12.47
C THR A 117 10.01 10.84 -13.31
N CYS A 118 9.18 11.87 -13.45
CA CYS A 118 7.96 11.79 -14.27
C CYS A 118 8.27 11.49 -15.74
N ALA A 119 9.32 12.06 -16.31
CA ALA A 119 9.71 11.81 -17.70
C ALA A 119 10.26 10.39 -17.92
N LEU A 120 10.90 9.80 -16.90
CA LEU A 120 11.54 8.49 -17.00
C LEU A 120 10.62 7.32 -16.62
N ILE A 121 9.61 7.55 -15.77
CA ILE A 121 8.71 6.48 -15.30
C ILE A 121 8.02 5.76 -16.47
N GLY A 122 7.40 6.50 -17.37
CA GLY A 122 6.67 5.91 -18.50
C GLY A 122 7.55 5.00 -19.38
N PRO A 123 8.67 5.51 -19.93
CA PRO A 123 9.60 4.70 -20.72
C PRO A 123 10.19 3.52 -19.96
N THR A 124 10.62 3.70 -18.70
CA THR A 124 11.23 2.63 -17.91
C THR A 124 10.24 1.51 -17.58
N PHE A 125 9.01 1.83 -17.20
CA PHE A 125 7.99 0.81 -16.95
C PHE A 125 7.57 0.11 -18.26
N GLY A 126 7.46 0.83 -19.39
CA GLY A 126 7.15 0.24 -20.68
C GLY A 126 8.21 -0.78 -21.10
N MET A 127 9.49 -0.41 -21.05
CA MET A 127 10.61 -1.32 -21.36
C MET A 127 10.69 -2.49 -20.37
N SER A 128 10.50 -2.25 -19.08
CA SER A 128 10.53 -3.29 -18.04
C SER A 128 9.40 -4.29 -18.22
N TYR A 129 8.22 -3.85 -18.62
CA TYR A 129 7.05 -4.73 -18.82
C TYR A 129 7.29 -5.77 -19.93
N ASP A 130 7.91 -5.37 -21.02
CA ASP A 130 8.26 -6.28 -22.10
C ASP A 130 9.40 -7.25 -21.70
N LEU A 131 10.32 -6.80 -20.86
CA LEU A 131 11.39 -7.65 -20.32
C LEU A 131 10.85 -8.69 -19.33
N ILE A 132 9.96 -8.30 -18.41
CA ILE A 132 9.38 -9.19 -17.40
C ILE A 132 8.54 -10.31 -18.04
N LYS A 133 7.96 -10.08 -19.22
CA LYS A 133 7.22 -11.11 -19.98
C LYS A 133 8.14 -12.20 -20.57
N GLN A 134 9.43 -11.95 -20.67
CA GLN A 134 10.35 -12.95 -21.22
C GLN A 134 10.57 -14.09 -20.21
N ARG A 135 10.32 -15.33 -20.64
CA ARG A 135 10.42 -16.53 -19.80
C ARG A 135 11.76 -16.73 -19.11
N TRP A 136 12.85 -16.23 -19.71
CA TRP A 136 14.18 -16.31 -19.13
C TRP A 136 14.37 -15.34 -17.95
N PHE A 137 13.74 -14.15 -18.01
CA PHE A 137 13.80 -13.15 -16.95
C PHE A 137 13.04 -13.61 -15.68
N ALA A 138 11.95 -14.34 -15.85
CA ALA A 138 11.17 -14.88 -14.75
C ALA A 138 11.87 -16.04 -13.99
N LYS A 139 13.06 -16.45 -14.44
CA LYS A 139 13.87 -17.50 -13.80
C LYS A 139 15.09 -16.94 -13.05
N LEU A 140 15.31 -15.62 -13.06
CA LEU A 140 16.29 -14.90 -12.26
C LEU A 140 15.69 -14.48 -10.92
#